data_112b4fd995a81e874064c74238280846
#
_entry.id   112b4fd995a81e874064c74238280846
#
_cell.length_a   1.000
_cell.length_b   1.000
_cell.length_c   1.000
_cell.angle_alpha   90.00
_cell.angle_beta   90.00
_cell.angle_gamma   90.00
#
_symmetry.space_group_name_H-M   'P 1'
#
loop_
_entity.id
_entity.type
_entity.pdbx_description
1 polymer ?
#
loop_
_entity_poly.entity_id
_entity_poly.type
_entity_poly.pdbx_seq_one_letter_code
_entity_poly.pdbx_strand_id
1 'polypeptide(L)'
;MKKIKPVKSIFLITALSLLMEGSLSAASKKKKTNKKKNSEPVVEQEAEAADVSGADFIKLPSEKVERSFFQKISPEILSGVQNGSPEALKAAMASMRQKKTEYDDAEKVLAVVAAEIMRIVWPYEKITWDIPEAPNDNPYIGALETVRHGLFDSSTGNVDFLATLLPAIVIMNSSSNSSVIEPCEDALVKALAMQPDSVLANYLMAVLCEKKTVFDAAEQYYSTAYNASPKTEEIGLAYARVLRINGKLNSAAEILGVLDVSSNDIAVLKQNAYIAFDSRDFDAAELYVAKVLQQTPNDLEFLLFRAKILIEKNDYIHAVALLDMYARQENNSIDYLILRARVQLDWSKNTAAATETVEKALQLYPDNTDALMFAARIASETDAPVAGKYADELAASVLAKRPESKEAMSYALDGLVHRENWQEAYSVSKSLISDSEVSPSVVEKYVRICLKLGKNNEAYEFARARHNSNPSDENLMQAYVLAYSSVGSRDAVIKYIDSQINTSSQKMKSYLYYRRSFLQLTEEKSLADLRSSLISNPRNSDALFRLYELYYAKQDYRKAQYYLRQVVAINPNDSSFKKLNEALTKLIQ
;
A
#
# COMPACT_ATOMS: atom_id res chain seq x y z
N MET A 1 5.08 -31.87 44.51
CA MET A 1 6.22 -30.92 44.52
C MET A 1 7.29 -31.45 43.58
N LYS A 2 7.34 -30.99 42.36
CA LYS A 2 8.53 -31.08 41.50
C LYS A 2 8.65 -29.74 40.78
N LYS A 3 9.73 -29.03 41.09
CA LYS A 3 10.11 -27.73 40.50
C LYS A 3 10.47 -27.95 39.04
N ILE A 4 9.80 -27.28 38.12
CA ILE A 4 10.20 -27.13 36.73
C ILE A 4 10.93 -25.82 36.63
N LYS A 5 12.20 -25.87 36.22
CA LYS A 5 13.07 -24.73 35.97
C LYS A 5 12.65 -24.04 34.67
N PRO A 6 12.79 -22.69 34.57
CA PRO A 6 12.54 -21.98 33.33
C PRO A 6 13.69 -22.20 32.33
N VAL A 7 13.36 -22.57 31.11
CA VAL A 7 14.28 -22.61 29.99
C VAL A 7 14.47 -21.18 29.48
N LYS A 8 15.68 -20.71 29.51
CA LYS A 8 16.13 -19.44 28.94
C LYS A 8 16.08 -19.53 27.42
N SER A 9 15.25 -18.72 26.78
CA SER A 9 15.42 -18.33 25.40
C SER A 9 15.92 -16.87 25.39
N ILE A 10 17.23 -16.73 25.47
CA ILE A 10 17.96 -15.53 25.08
C ILE A 10 18.62 -15.91 23.76
N PHE A 11 18.20 -15.27 22.66
CA PHE A 11 18.96 -14.96 21.44
C PHE A 11 17.95 -14.64 20.33
N LEU A 12 17.68 -13.38 20.09
CA LEU A 12 17.51 -12.71 18.79
C LEU A 12 16.94 -11.28 18.94
N ILE A 13 17.57 -10.43 19.72
CA ILE A 13 17.31 -8.97 19.67
C ILE A 13 18.67 -8.27 19.84
N THR A 14 19.54 -8.40 18.86
CA THR A 14 20.79 -7.60 18.76
C THR A 14 21.23 -7.37 17.31
N ALA A 15 20.31 -7.28 16.38
CA ALA A 15 20.66 -6.99 14.98
C ALA A 15 20.00 -5.73 14.39
N LEU A 16 19.18 -4.98 15.16
CA LEU A 16 18.54 -3.75 14.65
C LEU A 16 18.99 -2.45 15.33
N SER A 17 19.92 -2.50 16.30
CA SER A 17 20.46 -1.29 16.96
C SER A 17 21.86 -0.89 16.48
N LEU A 18 22.40 -1.50 15.45
CA LEU A 18 23.79 -1.27 14.97
C LEU A 18 23.89 -0.58 13.60
N LEU A 19 22.79 -0.04 13.06
CA LEU A 19 22.78 0.69 11.78
C LEU A 19 22.43 2.18 11.89
N MET A 20 22.31 2.74 13.09
CA MET A 20 22.05 4.18 13.30
C MET A 20 23.10 4.94 14.10
N GLU A 21 24.28 4.35 14.35
CA GLU A 21 25.41 5.06 14.96
C GLU A 21 26.67 4.93 14.10
N GLY A 22 26.66 5.61 12.97
CA GLY A 22 27.79 5.59 12.02
C GLY A 22 28.03 6.90 11.28
N SER A 23 27.66 8.05 11.85
CA SER A 23 28.08 9.33 11.28
C SER A 23 28.04 10.46 12.29
N LEU A 24 28.98 10.46 13.23
CA LEU A 24 29.36 11.66 13.99
C LEU A 24 30.54 11.31 14.91
N SER A 25 31.76 11.37 14.37
CA SER A 25 32.93 11.89 15.09
C SER A 25 34.24 11.64 14.31
N ALA A 26 34.67 12.64 13.58
CA ALA A 26 36.10 12.83 13.28
C ALA A 26 36.36 14.31 13.09
N ALA A 27 36.41 15.02 14.21
CA ALA A 27 37.04 16.34 14.26
C ALA A 27 37.99 16.38 15.46
N SER A 28 39.21 16.81 15.16
CA SER A 28 40.27 17.27 16.07
C SER A 28 41.32 16.23 16.46
N LYS A 29 42.45 16.39 15.77
CA LYS A 29 43.73 16.65 16.45
C LYS A 29 44.70 17.35 15.49
N LYS A 30 45.03 18.61 15.89
CA LYS A 30 46.07 19.47 15.31
C LYS A 30 47.45 18.87 15.47
N LYS A 31 48.31 19.01 14.44
CA LYS A 31 49.74 19.33 14.66
C LYS A 31 50.21 20.27 13.56
N LYS A 32 50.79 21.38 14.02
CA LYS A 32 51.44 22.45 13.26
C LYS A 32 52.75 21.98 12.64
N THR A 33 53.07 22.39 11.43
CA THR A 33 54.42 22.88 11.05
C THR A 33 54.28 23.85 9.87
N ASN A 34 54.91 25.01 10.05
CA ASN A 34 55.06 26.09 9.08
C ASN A 34 55.94 25.70 7.91
N LYS A 35 55.59 26.17 6.68
CA LYS A 35 56.55 26.91 5.82
C LYS A 35 55.82 27.70 4.73
N LYS A 36 56.23 28.97 4.60
CA LYS A 36 55.81 29.99 3.63
C LYS A 36 56.14 29.61 2.19
N LYS A 37 55.29 29.97 1.21
CA LYS A 37 55.56 30.95 0.12
C LYS A 37 54.38 31.07 -0.84
N ASN A 38 53.96 32.34 -1.01
CA ASN A 38 53.46 33.08 -2.17
C ASN A 38 52.62 32.33 -3.26
N SER A 39 51.40 32.70 -3.52
CA SER A 39 50.92 33.82 -4.33
C SER A 39 49.55 33.48 -4.96
N GLU A 40 48.72 34.49 -5.00
CA GLU A 40 47.49 34.70 -5.81
C GLU A 40 46.15 34.11 -5.39
N PRO A 41 45.08 34.89 -5.49
CA PRO A 41 43.79 34.59 -4.88
C PRO A 41 42.96 33.68 -5.75
N VAL A 42 42.62 32.51 -5.25
CA VAL A 42 41.55 31.70 -5.79
C VAL A 42 40.25 32.17 -5.14
N VAL A 43 39.35 32.64 -5.99
CA VAL A 43 37.97 32.96 -5.62
C VAL A 43 37.32 31.71 -5.04
N GLU A 44 37.04 31.71 -3.75
CA GLU A 44 36.14 30.75 -3.11
C GLU A 44 34.74 30.99 -3.65
N GLN A 45 34.27 30.10 -4.51
CA GLN A 45 32.84 29.94 -4.75
C GLN A 45 32.30 29.05 -3.60
N GLU A 46 31.50 29.68 -2.76
CA GLU A 46 30.64 28.99 -1.80
C GLU A 46 29.77 27.99 -2.58
N ALA A 47 29.93 26.70 -2.24
CA ALA A 47 29.02 25.66 -2.67
C ALA A 47 27.72 25.83 -1.89
N GLU A 48 26.74 26.51 -2.47
CA GLU A 48 25.36 26.42 -2.02
C GLU A 48 24.93 24.93 -2.11
N ALA A 49 24.41 24.42 -1.02
CA ALA A 49 23.77 23.12 -0.99
C ALA A 49 22.58 23.13 -1.94
N ALA A 50 22.72 22.47 -3.09
CA ALA A 50 21.64 22.30 -4.03
C ALA A 50 20.55 21.44 -3.40
N ASP A 51 19.38 22.04 -3.29
CA ASP A 51 18.11 21.40 -3.00
C ASP A 51 17.80 20.39 -4.13
N VAL A 52 17.85 19.09 -3.82
CA VAL A 52 17.61 18.02 -4.80
C VAL A 52 16.11 17.82 -4.97
N SER A 53 15.44 18.83 -5.50
CA SER A 53 14.05 18.75 -5.97
C SER A 53 13.99 19.22 -7.43
N GLY A 54 14.13 18.29 -8.32
CA GLY A 54 14.06 18.52 -9.75
C GLY A 54 15.25 17.86 -10.45
N ALA A 55 14.98 16.99 -11.40
CA ALA A 55 16.00 16.36 -12.21
C ALA A 55 16.82 17.46 -12.92
N ASP A 56 17.96 17.82 -12.37
CA ASP A 56 18.96 18.60 -13.08
C ASP A 56 19.47 17.74 -14.24
N PHE A 57 18.87 17.98 -15.41
CA PHE A 57 19.36 17.40 -16.66
C PHE A 57 20.81 17.86 -16.85
N ILE A 58 21.72 16.90 -16.92
CA ILE A 58 23.10 17.15 -17.32
C ILE A 58 23.04 17.78 -18.72
N LYS A 59 23.21 19.08 -18.80
CA LYS A 59 23.41 19.74 -20.08
C LYS A 59 24.75 19.28 -20.65
N LEU A 60 24.69 18.24 -21.49
CA LEU A 60 25.84 17.90 -22.31
C LEU A 60 26.16 19.11 -23.19
N PRO A 61 27.44 19.45 -23.38
CA PRO A 61 27.81 20.53 -24.33
C PRO A 61 27.16 20.21 -25.66
N SER A 62 26.59 21.25 -26.30
CA SER A 62 26.01 21.16 -27.63
C SER A 62 27.13 21.00 -28.66
N GLU A 63 27.80 19.87 -28.66
CA GLU A 63 28.57 19.48 -29.83
C GLU A 63 27.57 19.24 -30.95
N LYS A 64 27.75 19.96 -32.05
CA LYS A 64 27.03 19.72 -33.28
C LYS A 64 27.33 18.28 -33.69
N VAL A 65 26.42 17.39 -33.34
CA VAL A 65 26.46 16.00 -33.82
C VAL A 65 26.36 16.11 -35.34
N GLU A 66 27.44 15.79 -36.05
CA GLU A 66 27.45 15.77 -37.50
C GLU A 66 26.39 14.78 -37.97
N ARG A 67 25.42 15.25 -38.72
CA ARG A 67 24.38 14.44 -39.37
C ARG A 67 25.01 13.60 -40.48
N SER A 68 25.83 12.62 -40.14
CA SER A 68 26.62 11.92 -41.15
C SER A 68 25.78 11.15 -42.17
N PHE A 69 24.70 10.50 -41.70
CA PHE A 69 23.86 9.67 -42.58
C PHE A 69 22.67 10.43 -43.17
N PHE A 70 22.03 11.30 -42.38
CA PHE A 70 20.82 12.01 -42.78
C PHE A 70 21.06 13.43 -43.36
N GLN A 71 22.28 13.73 -43.83
CA GLN A 71 22.64 15.07 -44.36
C GLN A 71 21.74 15.56 -45.51
N LYS A 72 21.24 14.65 -46.34
CA LYS A 72 20.40 14.96 -47.49
C LYS A 72 18.91 15.04 -47.15
N ILE A 73 18.53 14.63 -45.95
CA ILE A 73 17.14 14.66 -45.50
C ILE A 73 16.74 16.07 -45.09
N SER A 74 15.52 16.48 -45.48
CA SER A 74 15.01 17.77 -45.05
C SER A 74 14.92 17.86 -43.52
N PRO A 75 15.31 18.98 -42.90
CA PRO A 75 15.25 19.14 -41.44
C PRO A 75 13.88 18.87 -40.86
N GLU A 76 12.80 19.21 -41.56
CA GLU A 76 11.42 18.97 -41.09
C GLU A 76 11.08 17.48 -41.02
N ILE A 77 11.49 16.69 -42.03
CA ILE A 77 11.27 15.25 -42.06
C ILE A 77 12.05 14.60 -40.92
N LEU A 78 13.33 14.90 -40.78
CA LEU A 78 14.18 14.35 -39.73
C LEU A 78 13.67 14.74 -38.35
N SER A 79 13.33 16.00 -38.13
CA SER A 79 12.76 16.51 -36.88
C SER A 79 11.43 15.82 -36.53
N GLY A 80 10.58 15.56 -37.54
CA GLY A 80 9.33 14.82 -37.34
C GLY A 80 9.55 13.38 -36.83
N VAL A 81 10.53 12.65 -37.42
CA VAL A 81 10.87 11.30 -36.96
C VAL A 81 11.53 11.32 -35.57
N GLN A 82 12.37 12.31 -35.29
CA GLN A 82 13.01 12.51 -33.99
C GLN A 82 12.01 12.91 -32.88
N ASN A 83 10.98 13.71 -33.22
CA ASN A 83 9.88 14.00 -32.29
C ASN A 83 9.14 12.73 -31.93
N GLY A 84 8.85 11.88 -32.93
CA GLY A 84 8.33 10.52 -32.78
C GLY A 84 6.88 10.43 -32.33
N SER A 85 6.11 11.55 -32.24
CA SER A 85 4.65 11.47 -32.03
C SER A 85 3.94 10.92 -33.27
N PRO A 86 2.75 10.31 -33.12
CA PRO A 86 2.00 9.78 -34.26
C PRO A 86 1.77 10.81 -35.37
N GLU A 87 1.40 12.05 -35.01
CA GLU A 87 1.16 13.13 -35.95
C GLU A 87 2.44 13.54 -36.69
N ALA A 88 3.56 13.65 -35.96
CA ALA A 88 4.84 14.02 -36.54
C ALA A 88 5.36 12.94 -37.48
N LEU A 89 5.22 11.67 -37.11
CA LEU A 89 5.58 10.52 -37.95
C LEU A 89 4.72 10.46 -39.24
N LYS A 90 3.39 10.67 -39.11
CA LYS A 90 2.48 10.76 -40.27
C LYS A 90 2.89 11.90 -41.22
N ALA A 91 3.16 13.08 -40.66
CA ALA A 91 3.58 14.24 -41.48
C ALA A 91 4.92 14.00 -42.17
N ALA A 92 5.91 13.44 -41.48
CA ALA A 92 7.21 13.06 -42.05
C ALA A 92 7.07 12.07 -43.21
N MET A 93 6.26 11.00 -43.01
CA MET A 93 6.01 10.01 -44.06
C MET A 93 5.26 10.58 -45.25
N ALA A 94 4.25 11.46 -45.02
CA ALA A 94 3.55 12.12 -46.09
C ALA A 94 4.49 13.02 -46.90
N SER A 95 5.37 13.76 -46.25
CA SER A 95 6.37 14.64 -46.91
C SER A 95 7.39 13.85 -47.74
N MET A 96 7.84 12.68 -47.27
CA MET A 96 8.72 11.80 -48.04
C MET A 96 8.01 11.27 -49.32
N ARG A 97 6.72 10.88 -49.21
CA ARG A 97 5.95 10.35 -50.35
C ARG A 97 5.63 11.37 -51.45
N GLN A 98 5.49 12.63 -51.07
CA GLN A 98 5.10 13.68 -52.05
C GLN A 98 6.23 14.06 -53.03
N LYS A 99 7.49 13.78 -52.68
CA LYS A 99 8.66 14.36 -53.39
C LYS A 99 9.27 13.47 -54.45
N LYS A 100 9.04 12.14 -54.46
CA LYS A 100 9.77 11.23 -55.36
C LYS A 100 8.99 9.94 -55.68
N THR A 101 9.29 9.34 -56.82
CA THR A 101 8.91 7.96 -57.19
C THR A 101 9.83 6.92 -56.59
N GLU A 102 11.04 7.28 -56.13
CA GLU A 102 12.01 6.39 -55.51
C GLU A 102 12.65 7.08 -54.30
N TYR A 103 12.77 6.33 -53.20
CA TYR A 103 13.46 6.74 -51.98
C TYR A 103 14.98 6.52 -52.11
N ASP A 104 15.80 7.46 -51.64
CA ASP A 104 17.21 7.17 -51.41
C ASP A 104 17.40 6.32 -50.12
N ASP A 105 18.61 5.81 -49.87
CA ASP A 105 18.84 4.89 -48.77
C ASP A 105 18.56 5.54 -47.40
N ALA A 106 18.80 6.83 -47.22
CA ALA A 106 18.50 7.53 -45.99
C ALA A 106 16.99 7.67 -45.75
N GLU A 107 16.23 7.97 -46.83
CA GLU A 107 14.75 8.04 -46.79
C GLU A 107 14.16 6.65 -46.49
N LYS A 108 14.68 5.57 -47.10
CA LYS A 108 14.27 4.21 -46.82
C LYS A 108 14.47 3.85 -45.34
N VAL A 109 15.62 4.17 -44.79
CA VAL A 109 15.92 3.94 -43.37
C VAL A 109 14.96 4.70 -42.46
N LEU A 110 14.72 5.99 -42.70
CA LEU A 110 13.75 6.78 -41.91
C LEU A 110 12.34 6.24 -42.02
N ALA A 111 11.91 5.80 -43.22
CA ALA A 111 10.61 5.21 -43.42
C ALA A 111 10.43 3.90 -42.60
N VAL A 112 11.45 3.04 -42.57
CA VAL A 112 11.45 1.83 -41.74
C VAL A 112 11.43 2.21 -40.25
N VAL A 113 12.25 3.15 -39.80
CA VAL A 113 12.29 3.64 -38.41
C VAL A 113 10.92 4.19 -38.00
N ALA A 114 10.31 5.07 -38.80
CA ALA A 114 8.99 5.63 -38.51
C ALA A 114 7.92 4.55 -38.41
N ALA A 115 7.92 3.57 -39.32
CA ALA A 115 6.97 2.47 -39.31
C ALA A 115 7.12 1.57 -38.07
N GLU A 116 8.35 1.26 -37.66
CA GLU A 116 8.58 0.44 -36.47
C GLU A 116 8.22 1.20 -35.18
N ILE A 117 8.51 2.49 -35.06
CA ILE A 117 8.03 3.31 -33.93
C ILE A 117 6.50 3.25 -33.87
N MET A 118 5.81 3.47 -34.99
CA MET A 118 4.33 3.38 -35.04
C MET A 118 3.85 2.00 -34.59
N ARG A 119 4.44 0.93 -35.09
CA ARG A 119 4.02 -0.44 -34.79
C ARG A 119 4.24 -0.83 -33.33
N ILE A 120 5.36 -0.43 -32.73
CA ILE A 120 5.78 -0.88 -31.39
C ILE A 120 5.24 0.05 -30.31
N VAL A 121 5.33 1.36 -30.51
CA VAL A 121 5.05 2.35 -29.48
C VAL A 121 3.61 2.85 -29.55
N TRP A 122 3.06 2.99 -30.77
CA TRP A 122 1.72 3.55 -31.01
C TRP A 122 0.75 2.53 -31.68
N PRO A 123 0.51 1.36 -31.07
CA PRO A 123 -0.26 0.29 -31.72
C PRO A 123 -1.75 0.62 -31.91
N TYR A 124 -2.30 1.62 -31.21
CA TYR A 124 -3.68 2.07 -31.42
C TYR A 124 -3.84 2.85 -32.72
N GLU A 125 -2.76 3.44 -33.23
CA GLU A 125 -2.70 4.14 -34.50
C GLU A 125 -2.62 3.15 -35.67
N LYS A 126 -3.71 2.51 -36.03
CA LYS A 126 -3.83 1.46 -37.07
C LYS A 126 -3.47 1.98 -38.47
N ILE A 127 -2.18 2.16 -38.74
CA ILE A 127 -1.68 2.62 -40.02
C ILE A 127 -1.02 1.47 -40.77
N THR A 128 -1.36 1.34 -42.05
CA THR A 128 -0.64 0.50 -43.00
C THR A 128 0.12 1.43 -43.95
N TRP A 129 1.45 1.41 -43.85
CA TRP A 129 2.32 2.09 -44.81
C TRP A 129 3.00 1.07 -45.74
N ASP A 130 3.18 1.47 -46.98
CA ASP A 130 4.02 0.73 -47.91
C ASP A 130 5.50 1.09 -47.61
N ILE A 131 6.21 0.17 -46.95
CA ILE A 131 7.53 0.39 -46.42
C ILE A 131 8.57 -0.15 -47.40
N PRO A 132 9.52 0.70 -47.87
CA PRO A 132 10.57 0.25 -48.78
C PRO A 132 11.58 -0.67 -48.04
N GLU A 133 12.21 -1.56 -48.78
CA GLU A 133 13.34 -2.32 -48.24
C GLU A 133 14.53 -1.38 -47.98
N ALA A 134 15.09 -1.44 -46.78
CA ALA A 134 16.29 -0.69 -46.38
C ALA A 134 17.51 -1.62 -46.32
N PRO A 135 18.74 -1.06 -46.46
CA PRO A 135 19.97 -1.85 -46.34
C PRO A 135 20.09 -2.53 -44.95
N ASN A 136 20.33 -3.82 -44.90
CA ASN A 136 20.39 -4.61 -43.65
C ASN A 136 21.65 -4.32 -42.81
N ASP A 137 22.69 -3.78 -43.41
CA ASP A 137 23.96 -3.43 -42.75
C ASP A 137 23.97 -2.04 -42.12
N ASN A 138 22.82 -1.40 -42.10
CA ASN A 138 22.66 -0.06 -41.55
C ASN A 138 22.49 -0.10 -40.01
N PRO A 139 23.22 0.74 -39.24
CA PRO A 139 23.16 0.73 -37.77
C PRO A 139 21.76 0.99 -37.20
N TYR A 140 20.92 1.81 -37.84
CA TYR A 140 19.54 2.06 -37.38
C TYR A 140 18.65 0.83 -37.57
N ILE A 141 18.82 0.10 -38.66
CA ILE A 141 18.11 -1.15 -38.91
C ILE A 141 18.61 -2.21 -37.94
N GLY A 142 19.92 -2.29 -37.69
CA GLY A 142 20.49 -3.17 -36.68
C GLY A 142 19.93 -2.94 -35.30
N ALA A 143 19.78 -1.67 -34.87
CA ALA A 143 19.13 -1.33 -33.60
C ALA A 143 17.66 -1.80 -33.55
N LEU A 144 16.90 -1.64 -34.63
CA LEU A 144 15.51 -2.13 -34.71
C LEU A 144 15.43 -3.66 -34.65
N GLU A 145 16.35 -4.39 -35.28
CA GLU A 145 16.40 -5.85 -35.19
C GLU A 145 16.67 -6.31 -33.75
N THR A 146 17.55 -5.65 -33.01
CA THR A 146 17.78 -5.97 -31.59
C THR A 146 16.53 -5.75 -30.74
N VAL A 147 15.78 -4.67 -31.01
CA VAL A 147 14.48 -4.40 -30.35
C VAL A 147 13.47 -5.50 -30.66
N ARG A 148 13.37 -5.95 -31.90
CA ARG A 148 12.48 -7.06 -32.31
C ARG A 148 12.80 -8.38 -31.60
N HIS A 149 14.06 -8.62 -31.32
CA HIS A 149 14.50 -9.80 -30.55
C HIS A 149 14.41 -9.60 -29.04
N GLY A 150 13.95 -8.46 -28.56
CA GLY A 150 13.84 -8.15 -27.12
C GLY A 150 15.19 -7.91 -26.43
N LEU A 151 16.22 -7.60 -27.22
CA LEU A 151 17.58 -7.36 -26.73
C LEU A 151 17.90 -5.86 -26.74
N PHE A 152 18.72 -5.42 -25.79
CA PHE A 152 19.31 -4.08 -25.81
C PHE A 152 20.75 -4.19 -26.33
N ASP A 153 21.09 -3.42 -27.37
CA ASP A 153 22.45 -3.33 -27.88
C ASP A 153 22.88 -1.86 -27.96
N SER A 154 23.85 -1.48 -27.13
CA SER A 154 24.46 -0.16 -27.13
C SER A 154 25.59 -0.02 -28.18
N SER A 155 25.91 -1.07 -28.91
CA SER A 155 27.04 -1.07 -29.90
C SER A 155 26.76 -0.20 -31.11
N THR A 156 25.51 0.10 -31.40
CA THR A 156 25.10 1.04 -32.47
C THR A 156 25.52 2.49 -32.20
N GLY A 157 26.02 2.77 -31.00
CA GLY A 157 26.79 3.93 -30.62
C GLY A 157 26.04 5.26 -30.59
N ASN A 158 26.48 6.15 -29.73
CA ASN A 158 25.96 7.49 -29.46
C ASN A 158 26.22 8.48 -30.64
N VAL A 159 25.99 8.06 -31.88
CA VAL A 159 26.33 8.84 -33.07
C VAL A 159 25.33 9.98 -33.26
N ASP A 160 24.05 9.71 -33.02
CA ASP A 160 22.99 10.72 -33.08
C ASP A 160 21.82 10.33 -32.17
N PHE A 161 20.80 11.19 -32.16
CA PHE A 161 19.62 11.01 -31.35
C PHE A 161 18.89 9.68 -31.64
N LEU A 162 18.64 9.37 -32.90
CA LEU A 162 17.91 8.14 -33.27
C LEU A 162 18.68 6.87 -32.93
N ALA A 163 19.99 6.83 -33.25
CA ALA A 163 20.84 5.69 -32.90
C ALA A 163 20.91 5.45 -31.38
N THR A 164 20.83 6.52 -30.59
CA THR A 164 20.79 6.45 -29.13
C THR A 164 19.43 6.00 -28.61
N LEU A 165 18.33 6.49 -29.19
CA LEU A 165 16.97 6.24 -28.71
C LEU A 165 16.42 4.86 -29.11
N LEU A 166 16.64 4.42 -30.34
CA LEU A 166 15.99 3.22 -30.90
C LEU A 166 16.16 1.97 -30.03
N PRO A 167 17.35 1.64 -29.48
CA PRO A 167 17.50 0.47 -28.61
C PRO A 167 16.62 0.53 -27.36
N ALA A 168 16.31 1.74 -26.86
CA ALA A 168 15.48 1.89 -25.66
C ALA A 168 14.00 1.51 -25.89
N ILE A 169 13.54 1.43 -27.16
CA ILE A 169 12.16 1.00 -27.47
C ILE A 169 11.89 -0.41 -26.94
N VAL A 170 12.91 -1.23 -26.76
CA VAL A 170 12.77 -2.57 -26.15
C VAL A 170 12.06 -2.55 -24.78
N ILE A 171 12.10 -1.41 -24.08
CA ILE A 171 11.44 -1.24 -22.79
C ILE A 171 9.92 -1.45 -22.88
N MET A 172 9.33 -1.21 -24.05
CA MET A 172 7.88 -1.40 -24.25
C MET A 172 7.44 -2.85 -24.01
N ASN A 173 8.27 -3.81 -24.43
CA ASN A 173 7.98 -5.25 -24.33
C ASN A 173 8.74 -5.96 -23.21
N SER A 174 9.61 -5.25 -22.46
CA SER A 174 10.36 -5.83 -21.36
C SER A 174 9.48 -5.99 -20.12
N SER A 175 9.62 -7.13 -19.43
CA SER A 175 9.26 -7.21 -18.01
C SER A 175 10.22 -6.32 -17.20
N SER A 176 9.92 -6.05 -15.92
CA SER A 176 10.76 -5.24 -15.02
C SER A 176 12.14 -5.89 -14.74
N ASN A 177 12.89 -6.20 -15.80
CA ASN A 177 14.19 -6.85 -15.74
C ASN A 177 15.29 -5.78 -15.69
N SER A 178 16.09 -5.76 -14.61
CA SER A 178 17.18 -4.80 -14.40
C SER A 178 18.20 -4.78 -15.55
N SER A 179 18.46 -5.92 -16.18
CA SER A 179 19.39 -6.03 -17.32
C SER A 179 18.95 -5.22 -18.56
N VAL A 180 17.68 -4.86 -18.65
CA VAL A 180 17.11 -4.01 -19.72
C VAL A 180 16.88 -2.60 -19.24
N ILE A 181 16.44 -2.42 -17.99
CA ILE A 181 16.08 -1.11 -17.42
C ILE A 181 17.29 -0.17 -17.38
N GLU A 182 18.41 -0.60 -16.79
CA GLU A 182 19.61 0.25 -16.62
C GLU A 182 20.20 0.73 -17.96
N PRO A 183 20.44 -0.14 -18.97
CA PRO A 183 20.92 0.35 -20.27
C PRO A 183 19.92 1.25 -21.00
N CYS A 184 18.61 1.01 -20.87
CA CYS A 184 17.59 1.88 -21.44
C CYS A 184 17.58 3.25 -20.77
N GLU A 185 17.76 3.31 -19.44
CA GLU A 185 17.84 4.57 -18.71
C GLU A 185 18.98 5.46 -19.22
N ASP A 186 20.19 4.89 -19.33
CA ASP A 186 21.36 5.59 -19.86
C ASP A 186 21.13 6.11 -21.29
N ALA A 187 20.51 5.31 -22.15
CA ALA A 187 20.21 5.70 -23.51
C ALA A 187 19.17 6.84 -23.55
N LEU A 188 18.10 6.75 -22.74
CA LEU A 188 17.04 7.75 -22.68
C LEU A 188 17.53 9.07 -22.09
N VAL A 189 18.37 9.04 -21.05
CA VAL A 189 19.00 10.24 -20.48
C VAL A 189 19.82 10.97 -21.54
N LYS A 190 20.64 10.25 -22.32
CA LYS A 190 21.43 10.81 -23.42
C LYS A 190 20.55 11.36 -24.54
N ALA A 191 19.49 10.62 -24.92
CA ALA A 191 18.56 11.05 -25.95
C ALA A 191 17.82 12.34 -25.54
N LEU A 192 17.31 12.42 -24.30
CA LEU A 192 16.64 13.60 -23.77
C LEU A 192 17.60 14.80 -23.61
N ALA A 193 18.89 14.57 -23.34
CA ALA A 193 19.89 15.63 -23.34
C ALA A 193 20.11 16.20 -24.76
N MET A 194 19.95 15.41 -25.83
CA MET A 194 20.03 15.86 -27.22
C MET A 194 18.74 16.55 -27.65
N GLN A 195 17.59 16.00 -27.29
CA GLN A 195 16.25 16.51 -27.66
C GLN A 195 15.27 16.40 -26.49
N PRO A 196 15.20 17.43 -25.61
CA PRO A 196 14.32 17.41 -24.44
C PRO A 196 12.82 17.35 -24.79
N ASP A 197 12.43 17.88 -25.93
CA ASP A 197 11.02 17.99 -26.34
C ASP A 197 10.55 16.81 -27.21
N SER A 198 11.36 15.76 -27.38
CA SER A 198 10.94 14.58 -28.11
C SER A 198 9.81 13.86 -27.37
N VAL A 199 8.64 13.75 -28.02
CA VAL A 199 7.48 13.04 -27.46
C VAL A 199 7.82 11.59 -27.20
N LEU A 200 8.47 10.92 -28.15
CA LEU A 200 8.87 9.52 -28.03
C LEU A 200 9.83 9.29 -26.88
N ALA A 201 10.88 10.12 -26.74
CA ALA A 201 11.86 9.95 -25.67
C ALA A 201 11.25 10.18 -24.27
N ASN A 202 10.40 11.22 -24.13
CA ASN A 202 9.68 11.47 -22.88
C ASN A 202 8.70 10.32 -22.55
N TYR A 203 7.95 9.82 -23.54
CA TYR A 203 7.04 8.70 -23.33
C TYR A 203 7.79 7.43 -22.87
N LEU A 204 8.89 7.08 -23.53
CA LEU A 204 9.69 5.91 -23.16
C LEU A 204 10.34 6.05 -21.77
N MET A 205 10.80 7.26 -21.43
CA MET A 205 11.32 7.52 -20.07
C MET A 205 10.24 7.40 -19.02
N ALA A 206 9.02 7.86 -19.31
CA ALA A 206 7.88 7.69 -18.40
C ALA A 206 7.55 6.20 -18.18
N VAL A 207 7.52 5.40 -19.26
CA VAL A 207 7.32 3.94 -19.17
C VAL A 207 8.43 3.29 -18.33
N LEU A 208 9.67 3.70 -18.48
CA LEU A 208 10.79 3.22 -17.68
C LEU A 208 10.59 3.56 -16.18
N CYS A 209 10.20 4.80 -15.88
CA CYS A 209 9.91 5.24 -14.52
C CYS A 209 8.76 4.43 -13.89
N GLU A 210 7.71 4.09 -14.64
CA GLU A 210 6.63 3.20 -14.17
C GLU A 210 7.18 1.81 -13.81
N LYS A 211 8.04 1.22 -14.67
CA LYS A 211 8.65 -0.08 -14.40
C LYS A 211 9.55 -0.07 -13.16
N LYS A 212 10.15 1.07 -12.87
CA LYS A 212 10.91 1.34 -11.62
C LYS A 212 10.01 1.71 -10.44
N THR A 213 8.69 1.81 -10.63
CA THR A 213 7.71 2.27 -9.62
C THR A 213 7.95 3.69 -9.10
N VAL A 214 8.58 4.56 -9.89
CA VAL A 214 8.84 5.96 -9.57
C VAL A 214 7.77 6.82 -10.26
N PHE A 215 6.55 6.79 -9.71
CA PHE A 215 5.37 7.36 -10.36
C PHE A 215 5.38 8.89 -10.45
N ASP A 216 6.01 9.59 -9.50
CA ASP A 216 6.15 11.06 -9.58
C ASP A 216 7.01 11.50 -10.76
N ALA A 217 8.11 10.79 -11.04
CA ALA A 217 8.93 11.05 -12.22
C ALA A 217 8.21 10.65 -13.51
N ALA A 218 7.51 9.51 -13.51
CA ALA A 218 6.70 9.08 -14.64
C ALA A 218 5.64 10.13 -15.01
N GLU A 219 4.98 10.74 -14.03
CA GLU A 219 4.00 11.81 -14.23
C GLU A 219 4.61 13.00 -14.96
N GLN A 220 5.81 13.45 -14.59
CA GLN A 220 6.47 14.58 -15.21
C GLN A 220 6.77 14.32 -16.70
N TYR A 221 7.32 13.16 -17.02
CA TYR A 221 7.64 12.78 -18.39
C TYR A 221 6.38 12.55 -19.23
N TYR A 222 5.34 11.91 -18.67
CA TYR A 222 4.05 11.80 -19.38
C TYR A 222 3.40 13.16 -19.62
N SER A 223 3.47 14.07 -18.65
CA SER A 223 2.96 15.43 -18.80
C SER A 223 3.64 16.15 -19.97
N THR A 224 4.97 16.02 -20.10
CA THR A 224 5.73 16.61 -21.22
C THR A 224 5.28 16.02 -22.56
N ALA A 225 5.19 14.70 -22.67
CA ALA A 225 4.74 14.01 -23.87
C ALA A 225 3.28 14.38 -24.24
N TYR A 226 2.39 14.40 -23.24
CA TYR A 226 0.98 14.73 -23.40
C TYR A 226 0.76 16.18 -23.86
N ASN A 227 1.47 17.14 -23.29
CA ASN A 227 1.34 18.54 -23.68
C ASN A 227 1.73 18.78 -25.15
N ALA A 228 2.66 17.98 -25.67
CA ALA A 228 3.08 18.05 -27.06
C ALA A 228 2.19 17.24 -28.02
N SER A 229 1.51 16.17 -27.53
CA SER A 229 0.62 15.31 -28.32
C SER A 229 -0.60 14.83 -27.51
N PRO A 230 -1.55 15.73 -27.18
CA PRO A 230 -2.63 15.44 -26.23
C PRO A 230 -3.70 14.48 -26.74
N LYS A 231 -3.75 14.21 -28.05
CA LYS A 231 -4.72 13.33 -28.66
C LYS A 231 -4.22 11.89 -28.85
N THR A 232 -2.94 11.64 -28.57
CA THR A 232 -2.37 10.30 -28.66
C THR A 232 -2.93 9.42 -27.56
N GLU A 233 -3.64 8.36 -27.96
CA GLU A 233 -4.37 7.50 -27.04
C GLU A 233 -3.46 6.82 -26.01
N GLU A 234 -2.33 6.26 -26.44
CA GLU A 234 -1.37 5.60 -25.59
C GLU A 234 -0.82 6.53 -24.50
N ILE A 235 -0.50 7.78 -24.87
CA ILE A 235 0.01 8.78 -23.92
C ILE A 235 -1.09 9.14 -22.92
N GLY A 236 -2.30 9.43 -23.40
CA GLY A 236 -3.41 9.81 -22.54
C GLY A 236 -3.81 8.71 -21.55
N LEU A 237 -3.89 7.46 -22.01
CA LEU A 237 -4.20 6.30 -21.16
C LEU A 237 -3.10 6.07 -20.11
N ALA A 238 -1.82 6.12 -20.50
CA ALA A 238 -0.72 5.92 -19.56
C ALA A 238 -0.62 7.06 -18.56
N TYR A 239 -0.79 8.30 -19.01
CA TYR A 239 -0.76 9.48 -18.13
C TYR A 239 -1.93 9.46 -17.13
N ALA A 240 -3.15 9.16 -17.59
CA ALA A 240 -4.30 9.01 -16.69
C ALA A 240 -4.10 7.91 -15.65
N ARG A 241 -3.49 6.78 -16.02
CA ARG A 241 -3.13 5.70 -15.10
C ARG A 241 -2.18 6.19 -14.01
N VAL A 242 -1.11 6.91 -14.37
CA VAL A 242 -0.12 7.42 -13.40
C VAL A 242 -0.74 8.49 -12.50
N LEU A 243 -1.52 9.42 -13.04
CA LEU A 243 -2.27 10.41 -12.27
C LEU A 243 -3.19 9.72 -11.23
N ARG A 244 -3.89 8.65 -11.63
CA ARG A 244 -4.71 7.85 -10.73
C ARG A 244 -3.88 7.25 -9.59
N ILE A 245 -2.74 6.64 -9.89
CA ILE A 245 -1.84 6.04 -8.89
C ILE A 245 -1.33 7.11 -7.91
N ASN A 246 -1.04 8.32 -8.40
CA ASN A 246 -0.63 9.48 -7.59
C ASN A 246 -1.83 10.16 -6.87
N GLY A 247 -3.04 9.59 -6.93
CA GLY A 247 -4.23 10.11 -6.25
C GLY A 247 -4.88 11.32 -6.91
N LYS A 248 -4.44 11.73 -8.11
CA LYS A 248 -4.97 12.88 -8.86
C LYS A 248 -6.14 12.46 -9.75
N LEU A 249 -7.22 11.96 -9.14
CA LEU A 249 -8.33 11.30 -9.84
C LEU A 249 -9.07 12.24 -10.81
N ASN A 250 -9.29 13.50 -10.42
CA ASN A 250 -9.96 14.48 -11.28
C ASN A 250 -9.14 14.76 -12.55
N SER A 251 -7.84 14.98 -12.40
CA SER A 251 -6.95 15.20 -13.55
C SER A 251 -6.88 13.96 -14.45
N ALA A 252 -6.87 12.77 -13.88
CA ALA A 252 -6.92 11.53 -14.65
C ALA A 252 -8.19 11.43 -15.52
N ALA A 253 -9.36 11.79 -14.96
CA ALA A 253 -10.62 11.81 -15.69
C ALA A 253 -10.65 12.88 -16.78
N GLU A 254 -10.08 14.06 -16.54
CA GLU A 254 -9.95 15.14 -17.54
C GLU A 254 -9.11 14.70 -18.73
N ILE A 255 -7.97 14.03 -18.49
CA ILE A 255 -7.11 13.50 -19.57
C ILE A 255 -7.87 12.53 -20.46
N LEU A 256 -8.63 11.59 -19.87
CA LEU A 256 -9.43 10.63 -20.62
C LEU A 256 -10.55 11.31 -21.41
N GLY A 257 -11.10 12.40 -20.89
CA GLY A 257 -12.15 13.19 -21.57
C GLY A 257 -11.68 13.96 -22.82
N VAL A 258 -10.36 14.19 -22.95
CA VAL A 258 -9.77 14.89 -24.11
C VAL A 258 -9.48 13.92 -25.27
N LEU A 259 -9.34 12.61 -24.97
CA LEU A 259 -9.04 11.63 -26.00
C LEU A 259 -10.19 11.57 -27.03
N ASP A 260 -9.84 11.70 -28.32
CA ASP A 260 -10.78 11.62 -29.44
C ASP A 260 -11.08 10.17 -29.82
N VAL A 261 -11.51 9.39 -28.83
CA VAL A 261 -11.83 7.97 -28.99
C VAL A 261 -13.29 7.71 -28.66
N SER A 262 -13.80 6.60 -29.13
CA SER A 262 -15.17 6.20 -28.80
C SER A 262 -15.34 6.04 -27.29
N SER A 263 -16.42 6.59 -26.73
CA SER A 263 -16.79 6.39 -25.32
C SER A 263 -17.00 4.90 -24.94
N ASN A 264 -16.99 4.01 -25.94
CA ASN A 264 -17.06 2.55 -25.78
C ASN A 264 -15.70 1.87 -26.02
N ASP A 265 -14.61 2.63 -26.14
CA ASP A 265 -13.29 2.03 -26.22
C ASP A 265 -12.97 1.27 -24.92
N ILE A 266 -12.47 0.04 -25.07
CA ILE A 266 -12.24 -0.87 -23.94
C ILE A 266 -11.17 -0.31 -23.00
N ALA A 267 -10.09 0.27 -23.54
CA ALA A 267 -9.00 0.78 -22.72
C ALA A 267 -9.45 1.99 -21.90
N VAL A 268 -10.23 2.88 -22.52
CA VAL A 268 -10.82 4.05 -21.83
C VAL A 268 -11.84 3.59 -20.78
N LEU A 269 -12.71 2.63 -21.11
CA LEU A 269 -13.67 2.06 -20.15
C LEU A 269 -12.99 1.43 -18.94
N LYS A 270 -11.89 0.71 -19.16
CA LYS A 270 -11.07 0.12 -18.09
C LYS A 270 -10.50 1.19 -17.16
N GLN A 271 -9.91 2.24 -17.71
CA GLN A 271 -9.34 3.35 -16.89
C GLN A 271 -10.44 4.09 -16.13
N ASN A 272 -11.57 4.39 -16.76
CA ASN A 272 -12.71 5.01 -16.10
C ASN A 272 -13.26 4.14 -14.94
N ALA A 273 -13.29 2.82 -15.11
CA ALA A 273 -13.72 1.91 -14.06
C ALA A 273 -12.78 1.97 -12.83
N TYR A 274 -11.48 2.00 -13.06
CA TYR A 274 -10.51 2.14 -11.96
C TYR A 274 -10.59 3.51 -11.28
N ILE A 275 -10.72 4.59 -12.04
CA ILE A 275 -10.86 5.95 -11.47
C ILE A 275 -12.14 6.06 -10.64
N ALA A 276 -13.27 5.56 -11.15
CA ALA A 276 -14.53 5.55 -10.43
C ALA A 276 -14.43 4.73 -9.12
N PHE A 277 -13.77 3.58 -9.15
CA PHE A 277 -13.55 2.76 -7.96
C PHE A 277 -12.71 3.48 -6.92
N ASP A 278 -11.60 4.10 -7.31
CA ASP A 278 -10.70 4.83 -6.41
C ASP A 278 -11.38 6.10 -5.85
N SER A 279 -12.31 6.70 -6.63
CA SER A 279 -13.18 7.80 -6.19
C SER A 279 -14.33 7.35 -5.27
N ARG A 280 -14.44 6.04 -4.99
CA ARG A 280 -15.54 5.40 -4.25
C ARG A 280 -16.92 5.55 -4.92
N ASP A 281 -16.97 5.88 -6.19
CA ASP A 281 -18.21 5.82 -6.99
C ASP A 281 -18.38 4.40 -7.55
N PHE A 282 -18.83 3.50 -6.68
CA PHE A 282 -18.97 2.09 -7.02
C PHE A 282 -20.08 1.82 -8.04
N ASP A 283 -21.06 2.70 -8.14
CA ASP A 283 -22.12 2.57 -9.15
C ASP A 283 -21.60 2.89 -10.55
N ALA A 284 -20.84 3.99 -10.69
CA ALA A 284 -20.16 4.29 -11.95
C ALA A 284 -19.12 3.22 -12.31
N ALA A 285 -18.33 2.75 -11.34
CA ALA A 285 -17.36 1.67 -11.55
C ALA A 285 -18.03 0.40 -12.09
N GLU A 286 -19.15 -0.04 -11.50
CA GLU A 286 -19.89 -1.21 -11.96
C GLU A 286 -20.45 -1.03 -13.38
N LEU A 287 -20.94 0.18 -13.71
CA LEU A 287 -21.43 0.50 -15.04
C LEU A 287 -20.32 0.35 -16.11
N TYR A 288 -19.13 0.90 -15.84
CA TYR A 288 -18.00 0.78 -16.76
C TYR A 288 -17.52 -0.67 -16.89
N VAL A 289 -17.41 -1.40 -15.79
CA VAL A 289 -17.04 -2.83 -15.79
C VAL A 289 -18.05 -3.67 -16.56
N ALA A 290 -19.36 -3.40 -16.42
CA ALA A 290 -20.40 -4.09 -17.18
C ALA A 290 -20.23 -3.89 -18.69
N LYS A 291 -19.89 -2.67 -19.14
CA LYS A 291 -19.61 -2.37 -20.56
C LYS A 291 -18.36 -3.10 -21.07
N VAL A 292 -17.30 -3.18 -20.25
CA VAL A 292 -16.09 -3.95 -20.59
C VAL A 292 -16.44 -5.43 -20.75
N LEU A 293 -17.13 -6.03 -19.77
CA LEU A 293 -17.50 -7.44 -19.80
C LEU A 293 -18.54 -7.77 -20.88
N GLN A 294 -19.34 -6.80 -21.33
CA GLN A 294 -20.22 -6.98 -22.49
C GLN A 294 -19.40 -7.19 -23.78
N GLN A 295 -18.27 -6.51 -23.93
CA GLN A 295 -17.39 -6.63 -25.08
C GLN A 295 -16.39 -7.79 -24.94
N THR A 296 -15.92 -8.04 -23.71
CA THR A 296 -14.94 -9.08 -23.36
C THR A 296 -15.44 -9.94 -22.20
N PRO A 297 -16.39 -10.88 -22.43
CA PRO A 297 -17.05 -11.63 -21.35
C PRO A 297 -16.11 -12.53 -20.53
N ASN A 298 -14.97 -12.91 -21.08
CA ASN A 298 -13.98 -13.79 -20.46
C ASN A 298 -12.76 -13.04 -19.92
N ASP A 299 -12.84 -11.72 -19.75
CA ASP A 299 -11.78 -10.93 -19.14
C ASP A 299 -11.71 -11.25 -17.64
N LEU A 300 -10.75 -12.10 -17.26
CA LEU A 300 -10.61 -12.58 -15.88
C LEU A 300 -10.27 -11.45 -14.89
N GLU A 301 -9.48 -10.48 -15.33
CA GLU A 301 -9.15 -9.30 -14.53
C GLU A 301 -10.42 -8.52 -14.16
N PHE A 302 -11.27 -8.27 -15.16
CA PHE A 302 -12.50 -7.50 -14.95
C PHE A 302 -13.63 -8.31 -14.29
N LEU A 303 -13.63 -9.63 -14.37
CA LEU A 303 -14.51 -10.48 -13.55
C LEU A 303 -14.16 -10.35 -12.06
N LEU A 304 -12.87 -10.42 -11.70
CA LEU A 304 -12.43 -10.20 -10.31
C LEU A 304 -12.67 -8.76 -9.86
N PHE A 305 -12.39 -7.78 -10.72
CA PHE A 305 -12.61 -6.39 -10.39
C PHE A 305 -14.10 -6.10 -10.13
N ARG A 306 -15.02 -6.70 -10.90
CA ARG A 306 -16.45 -6.61 -10.61
C ARG A 306 -16.80 -7.25 -9.27
N ALA A 307 -16.25 -8.42 -8.96
CA ALA A 307 -16.48 -9.05 -7.66
C ALA A 307 -15.99 -8.13 -6.52
N LYS A 308 -14.83 -7.47 -6.67
CA LYS A 308 -14.32 -6.49 -5.72
C LYS A 308 -15.27 -5.31 -5.52
N ILE A 309 -15.79 -4.73 -6.59
CA ILE A 309 -16.79 -3.64 -6.53
C ILE A 309 -18.03 -4.09 -5.77
N LEU A 310 -18.58 -5.27 -6.07
CA LEU A 310 -19.77 -5.81 -5.42
C LEU A 310 -19.54 -6.05 -3.92
N ILE A 311 -18.35 -6.49 -3.52
CA ILE A 311 -17.97 -6.62 -2.12
C ILE A 311 -17.99 -5.25 -1.40
N GLU A 312 -17.46 -4.18 -2.05
CA GLU A 312 -17.52 -2.83 -1.48
C GLU A 312 -18.96 -2.30 -1.37
N LYS A 313 -19.85 -2.71 -2.28
CA LYS A 313 -21.29 -2.43 -2.24
C LYS A 313 -22.05 -3.31 -1.25
N ASN A 314 -21.41 -4.26 -0.57
CA ASN A 314 -22.01 -5.31 0.27
C ASN A 314 -22.95 -6.26 -0.49
N ASP A 315 -22.84 -6.36 -1.81
CA ASP A 315 -23.57 -7.33 -2.63
C ASP A 315 -22.79 -8.64 -2.72
N TYR A 316 -22.70 -9.33 -1.60
CA TYR A 316 -21.93 -10.57 -1.48
C TYR A 316 -22.50 -11.72 -2.30
N ILE A 317 -23.81 -11.75 -2.57
CA ILE A 317 -24.44 -12.84 -3.34
C ILE A 317 -23.91 -12.84 -4.76
N HIS A 318 -23.95 -11.70 -5.44
CA HIS A 318 -23.44 -11.60 -6.81
C HIS A 318 -21.91 -11.69 -6.86
N ALA A 319 -21.21 -11.16 -5.83
CA ALA A 319 -19.76 -11.30 -5.73
C ALA A 319 -19.33 -12.78 -5.67
N VAL A 320 -19.99 -13.60 -4.85
CA VAL A 320 -19.72 -15.05 -4.76
C VAL A 320 -19.93 -15.74 -6.11
N ALA A 321 -21.03 -15.42 -6.82
CA ALA A 321 -21.30 -16.02 -8.12
C ALA A 321 -20.17 -15.73 -9.13
N LEU A 322 -19.63 -14.49 -9.14
CA LEU A 322 -18.49 -14.14 -9.99
C LEU A 322 -17.20 -14.84 -9.57
N LEU A 323 -16.94 -14.92 -8.26
CA LEU A 323 -15.77 -15.65 -7.73
C LEU A 323 -15.85 -17.15 -8.06
N ASP A 324 -17.04 -17.75 -8.04
CA ASP A 324 -17.23 -19.15 -8.40
C ASP A 324 -17.07 -19.36 -9.93
N MET A 325 -17.46 -18.37 -10.75
CA MET A 325 -17.18 -18.39 -12.20
C MET A 325 -15.68 -18.29 -12.47
N TYR A 326 -15.00 -17.38 -11.81
CA TYR A 326 -13.55 -17.20 -11.93
C TYR A 326 -12.78 -18.46 -11.53
N ALA A 327 -13.15 -19.07 -10.40
CA ALA A 327 -12.50 -20.25 -9.85
C ALA A 327 -12.50 -21.48 -10.77
N ARG A 328 -13.40 -21.53 -11.75
CA ARG A 328 -13.43 -22.62 -12.77
C ARG A 328 -12.27 -22.53 -13.76
N GLN A 329 -11.70 -21.35 -13.93
CA GLN A 329 -10.61 -21.06 -14.86
C GLN A 329 -9.29 -20.88 -14.11
N GLU A 330 -9.31 -20.14 -13.00
CA GLU A 330 -8.15 -19.82 -12.17
C GLU A 330 -8.59 -19.77 -10.70
N ASN A 331 -7.92 -20.51 -9.83
CA ASN A 331 -8.27 -20.56 -8.40
C ASN A 331 -7.08 -20.35 -7.45
N ASN A 332 -5.93 -19.97 -8.00
CA ASN A 332 -4.71 -19.75 -7.25
C ASN A 332 -4.20 -18.30 -7.33
N SER A 333 -4.82 -17.43 -8.13
CA SER A 333 -4.39 -16.03 -8.20
C SER A 333 -4.56 -15.37 -6.83
N ILE A 334 -3.62 -14.49 -6.49
CA ILE A 334 -3.62 -13.82 -5.18
C ILE A 334 -4.88 -12.98 -4.98
N ASP A 335 -5.32 -12.25 -6.00
CA ASP A 335 -6.51 -11.39 -5.93
C ASP A 335 -7.78 -12.22 -5.66
N TYR A 336 -7.92 -13.36 -6.35
CA TYR A 336 -9.04 -14.28 -6.10
C TYR A 336 -9.03 -14.79 -4.64
N LEU A 337 -7.88 -15.26 -4.15
CA LEU A 337 -7.76 -15.82 -2.80
C LEU A 337 -8.11 -14.77 -1.73
N ILE A 338 -7.63 -13.53 -1.88
CA ILE A 338 -7.95 -12.45 -0.95
C ILE A 338 -9.44 -12.10 -0.97
N LEU A 339 -10.05 -11.93 -2.16
CA LEU A 339 -11.48 -11.63 -2.26
C LEU A 339 -12.34 -12.78 -1.72
N ARG A 340 -11.94 -14.04 -1.97
CA ARG A 340 -12.64 -15.22 -1.45
C ARG A 340 -12.58 -15.28 0.08
N ALA A 341 -11.40 -15.08 0.67
CA ALA A 341 -11.23 -15.03 2.11
C ALA A 341 -12.03 -13.89 2.74
N ARG A 342 -12.07 -12.73 2.08
CA ARG A 342 -12.86 -11.58 2.55
C ARG A 342 -14.36 -11.91 2.61
N VAL A 343 -14.91 -12.53 1.59
CA VAL A 343 -16.32 -12.95 1.59
C VAL A 343 -16.59 -14.02 2.67
N GLN A 344 -15.67 -14.95 2.86
CA GLN A 344 -15.79 -15.98 3.90
C GLN A 344 -15.79 -15.37 5.30
N LEU A 345 -14.95 -14.36 5.56
CA LEU A 345 -14.86 -13.70 6.86
C LEU A 345 -16.02 -12.71 7.08
N ASP A 346 -16.24 -11.78 6.14
CA ASP A 346 -17.13 -10.65 6.33
C ASP A 346 -18.61 -11.00 6.17
N TRP A 347 -18.95 -11.87 5.22
CA TRP A 347 -20.34 -12.26 4.93
C TRP A 347 -20.75 -13.59 5.56
N SER A 348 -20.05 -14.68 5.22
CA SER A 348 -20.42 -16.01 5.73
C SER A 348 -20.04 -16.21 7.20
N LYS A 349 -19.25 -15.32 7.80
CA LYS A 349 -18.71 -15.43 9.15
C LYS A 349 -17.99 -16.77 9.41
N ASN A 350 -17.49 -17.38 8.34
CA ASN A 350 -16.75 -18.63 8.39
C ASN A 350 -15.25 -18.36 8.50
N THR A 351 -14.81 -18.06 9.71
CA THR A 351 -13.41 -17.73 10.01
C THR A 351 -12.47 -18.90 9.66
N ALA A 352 -12.90 -20.15 9.87
CA ALA A 352 -12.07 -21.31 9.56
C ALA A 352 -11.77 -21.40 8.05
N ALA A 353 -12.79 -21.24 7.19
CA ALA A 353 -12.59 -21.25 5.75
C ALA A 353 -11.76 -20.04 5.28
N ALA A 354 -11.95 -18.86 5.88
CA ALA A 354 -11.15 -17.68 5.57
C ALA A 354 -9.67 -17.91 5.93
N THR A 355 -9.40 -18.51 7.08
CA THR A 355 -8.04 -18.87 7.52
C THR A 355 -7.38 -19.83 6.53
N GLU A 356 -8.05 -20.92 6.16
CA GLU A 356 -7.54 -21.91 5.20
C GLU A 356 -7.21 -21.25 3.83
N THR A 357 -8.10 -20.37 3.37
CA THR A 357 -7.90 -19.66 2.08
C THR A 357 -6.70 -18.72 2.14
N VAL A 358 -6.50 -18.00 3.25
CA VAL A 358 -5.37 -17.08 3.43
C VAL A 358 -4.07 -17.85 3.65
N GLU A 359 -4.09 -18.98 4.36
CA GLU A 359 -2.93 -19.85 4.50
C GLU A 359 -2.48 -20.40 3.15
N LYS A 360 -3.42 -20.79 2.28
CA LYS A 360 -3.12 -21.15 0.88
C LYS A 360 -2.50 -19.97 0.13
N ALA A 361 -3.02 -18.75 0.30
CA ALA A 361 -2.46 -17.55 -0.31
C ALA A 361 -1.01 -17.31 0.13
N LEU A 362 -0.71 -17.45 1.42
CA LEU A 362 0.63 -17.29 1.97
C LEU A 362 1.59 -18.42 1.58
N GLN A 363 1.10 -19.64 1.33
CA GLN A 363 1.92 -20.73 0.79
C GLN A 363 2.37 -20.44 -0.65
N LEU A 364 1.48 -19.89 -1.48
CA LEU A 364 1.78 -19.57 -2.88
C LEU A 364 2.54 -18.23 -3.02
N TYR A 365 2.24 -17.26 -2.16
CA TYR A 365 2.73 -15.90 -2.21
C TYR A 365 3.20 -15.43 -0.81
N PRO A 366 4.29 -15.99 -0.26
CA PRO A 366 4.67 -15.78 1.14
C PRO A 366 4.97 -14.33 1.51
N ASP A 367 5.40 -13.53 0.54
CA ASP A 367 5.76 -12.13 0.72
C ASP A 367 4.67 -11.15 0.23
N ASN A 368 3.50 -11.64 -0.16
CA ASN A 368 2.42 -10.75 -0.61
C ASN A 368 1.87 -9.94 0.58
N THR A 369 1.98 -8.63 0.48
CA THR A 369 1.64 -7.71 1.57
C THR A 369 0.15 -7.74 1.92
N ASP A 370 -0.73 -7.92 0.94
CA ASP A 370 -2.17 -7.92 1.16
C ASP A 370 -2.64 -9.24 1.79
N ALA A 371 -2.01 -10.38 1.42
CA ALA A 371 -2.23 -11.66 2.10
C ALA A 371 -1.76 -11.62 3.56
N LEU A 372 -0.56 -11.05 3.81
CA LEU A 372 -0.04 -10.85 5.16
C LEU A 372 -0.95 -9.94 5.99
N MET A 373 -1.44 -8.85 5.40
CA MET A 373 -2.38 -7.93 6.06
C MET A 373 -3.68 -8.64 6.43
N PHE A 374 -4.25 -9.42 5.51
CA PHE A 374 -5.49 -10.13 5.77
C PHE A 374 -5.32 -11.26 6.80
N ALA A 375 -4.17 -11.94 6.78
CA ALA A 375 -3.80 -12.91 7.81
C ALA A 375 -3.65 -12.25 9.19
N ALA A 376 -3.00 -11.07 9.26
CA ALA A 376 -2.89 -10.29 10.50
C ALA A 376 -4.26 -9.87 11.03
N ARG A 377 -5.19 -9.49 10.15
CA ARG A 377 -6.59 -9.19 10.51
C ARG A 377 -7.27 -10.41 11.15
N ILE A 378 -7.22 -11.57 10.49
CA ILE A 378 -7.84 -12.79 11.03
C ILE A 378 -7.21 -13.15 12.39
N ALA A 379 -5.88 -13.10 12.50
CA ALA A 379 -5.18 -13.42 13.73
C ALA A 379 -5.55 -12.43 14.87
N SER A 380 -5.74 -11.14 14.55
CA SER A 380 -6.21 -10.12 15.49
C SER A 380 -7.66 -10.37 15.95
N GLU A 381 -8.57 -10.69 15.02
CA GLU A 381 -9.98 -10.92 15.32
C GLU A 381 -10.22 -12.25 16.11
N THR A 382 -9.32 -13.22 15.99
CA THR A 382 -9.48 -14.55 16.58
C THR A 382 -8.59 -14.81 17.78
N ASP A 383 -7.62 -13.94 18.06
CA ASP A 383 -6.55 -14.14 19.04
C ASP A 383 -5.80 -15.48 18.84
N ALA A 384 -5.74 -15.94 17.57
CA ALA A 384 -5.14 -17.21 17.19
C ALA A 384 -4.10 -17.01 16.05
N PRO A 385 -3.06 -17.86 15.99
CA PRO A 385 -2.07 -17.76 14.91
C PRO A 385 -2.67 -18.20 13.57
N VAL A 386 -2.28 -17.50 12.49
CA VAL A 386 -2.53 -17.84 11.08
C VAL A 386 -1.19 -18.19 10.43
N ALA A 387 -1.10 -19.32 9.76
CA ALA A 387 0.16 -19.87 9.24
C ALA A 387 1.28 -19.92 10.30
N GLY A 388 0.90 -20.24 11.55
CA GLY A 388 1.81 -20.36 12.69
C GLY A 388 2.32 -19.04 13.28
N LYS A 389 1.83 -17.87 12.83
CA LYS A 389 2.24 -16.55 13.29
C LYS A 389 1.07 -15.78 13.91
N TYR A 390 1.33 -15.04 14.98
CA TYR A 390 0.36 -14.14 15.58
C TYR A 390 0.24 -12.81 14.80
N ALA A 391 -0.78 -12.03 15.13
CA ALA A 391 -1.12 -10.79 14.43
C ALA A 391 0.06 -9.79 14.39
N ASP A 392 0.81 -9.65 15.47
CA ASP A 392 1.98 -8.77 15.54
C ASP A 392 3.14 -9.23 14.65
N GLU A 393 3.39 -10.53 14.53
CA GLU A 393 4.43 -11.10 13.66
C GLU A 393 4.09 -10.94 12.17
N LEU A 394 2.82 -11.15 11.82
CA LEU A 394 2.31 -10.94 10.47
C LEU A 394 2.34 -9.46 10.09
N ALA A 395 1.85 -8.60 10.99
CA ALA A 395 1.85 -7.16 10.80
C ALA A 395 3.26 -6.57 10.71
N ALA A 396 4.23 -7.10 11.46
CA ALA A 396 5.63 -6.69 11.35
C ALA A 396 6.19 -6.91 9.95
N SER A 397 5.82 -8.01 9.28
CA SER A 397 6.20 -8.29 7.90
C SER A 397 5.59 -7.27 6.91
N VAL A 398 4.38 -6.78 7.19
CA VAL A 398 3.73 -5.71 6.42
C VAL A 398 4.42 -4.36 6.67
N LEU A 399 4.68 -4.03 7.94
CA LEU A 399 5.31 -2.77 8.35
C LEU A 399 6.75 -2.61 7.82
N ALA A 400 7.46 -3.72 7.61
CA ALA A 400 8.77 -3.70 6.95
C ALA A 400 8.71 -3.14 5.51
N LYS A 401 7.56 -3.31 4.83
CA LYS A 401 7.34 -2.82 3.45
C LYS A 401 6.51 -1.53 3.40
N ARG A 402 5.59 -1.35 4.36
CA ARG A 402 4.68 -0.21 4.48
C ARG A 402 4.74 0.33 5.93
N PRO A 403 5.81 1.04 6.32
CA PRO A 403 6.02 1.47 7.71
C PRO A 403 4.91 2.37 8.27
N GLU A 404 4.20 3.08 7.40
CA GLU A 404 3.15 4.05 7.78
C GLU A 404 1.75 3.43 7.85
N SER A 405 1.60 2.12 7.61
CA SER A 405 0.31 1.45 7.63
C SER A 405 -0.30 1.42 9.03
N LYS A 406 -1.24 2.33 9.30
CA LYS A 406 -1.97 2.38 10.58
C LYS A 406 -2.78 1.12 10.85
N GLU A 407 -3.29 0.50 9.79
CA GLU A 407 -4.02 -0.76 9.88
C GLU A 407 -3.11 -1.89 10.36
N ALA A 408 -1.92 -2.02 9.77
CA ALA A 408 -0.93 -3.00 10.23
C ALA A 408 -0.47 -2.72 11.67
N MET A 409 -0.26 -1.43 12.04
CA MET A 409 0.07 -1.05 13.41
C MET A 409 -1.05 -1.44 14.39
N SER A 410 -2.32 -1.33 13.98
CA SER A 410 -3.45 -1.73 14.82
C SER A 410 -3.48 -3.24 15.07
N TYR A 411 -3.25 -4.05 14.02
CA TYR A 411 -3.16 -5.51 14.19
C TYR A 411 -1.92 -5.93 14.99
N ALA A 412 -0.78 -5.24 14.79
CA ALA A 412 0.40 -5.44 15.63
C ALA A 412 0.10 -5.16 17.11
N LEU A 413 -0.61 -4.06 17.39
CA LEU A 413 -0.99 -3.69 18.74
C LEU A 413 -1.88 -4.77 19.39
N ASP A 414 -2.84 -5.33 18.64
CA ASP A 414 -3.71 -6.39 19.14
C ASP A 414 -2.92 -7.65 19.49
N GLY A 415 -2.05 -8.11 18.62
CA GLY A 415 -1.19 -9.27 18.89
C GLY A 415 -0.26 -9.07 20.09
N LEU A 416 0.36 -7.88 20.19
CA LEU A 416 1.25 -7.55 21.30
C LEU A 416 0.50 -7.48 22.65
N VAL A 417 -0.71 -6.93 22.65
CA VAL A 417 -1.57 -6.89 23.86
C VAL A 417 -2.01 -8.30 24.24
N HIS A 418 -2.40 -9.13 23.28
CA HIS A 418 -2.78 -10.53 23.53
C HIS A 418 -1.62 -11.35 24.13
N ARG A 419 -0.40 -11.14 23.64
CA ARG A 419 0.81 -11.81 24.14
C ARG A 419 1.42 -11.13 25.36
N GLU A 420 0.75 -10.12 25.92
CA GLU A 420 1.20 -9.35 27.10
C GLU A 420 2.59 -8.70 26.92
N ASN A 421 3.00 -8.39 25.67
CA ASN A 421 4.23 -7.69 25.38
C ASN A 421 4.03 -6.16 25.52
N TRP A 422 3.86 -5.72 26.76
CA TRP A 422 3.43 -4.36 27.08
C TRP A 422 4.40 -3.27 26.63
N GLN A 423 5.71 -3.54 26.61
CA GLN A 423 6.71 -2.52 26.24
C GLN A 423 6.69 -2.21 24.74
N GLU A 424 6.60 -3.23 23.90
CA GLU A 424 6.46 -3.05 22.45
C GLU A 424 5.07 -2.50 22.10
N ALA A 425 4.03 -2.99 22.75
CA ALA A 425 2.67 -2.47 22.61
C ALA A 425 2.60 -0.97 22.92
N TYR A 426 3.35 -0.51 23.94
CA TYR A 426 3.45 0.92 24.25
C TYR A 426 4.10 1.72 23.13
N SER A 427 5.17 1.22 22.53
CA SER A 427 5.86 1.88 21.42
C SER A 427 4.96 2.01 20.19
N VAL A 428 4.31 0.93 19.80
CA VAL A 428 3.37 0.91 18.65
C VAL A 428 2.17 1.83 18.91
N SER A 429 1.59 1.76 20.12
CA SER A 429 0.44 2.59 20.46
C SER A 429 0.77 4.09 20.47
N LYS A 430 1.99 4.47 20.83
CA LYS A 430 2.46 5.86 20.75
C LYS A 430 2.44 6.41 19.33
N SER A 431 2.82 5.63 18.34
CA SER A 431 2.73 6.02 16.92
C SER A 431 1.27 6.23 16.50
N LEU A 432 0.36 5.33 16.94
CA LEU A 432 -1.06 5.43 16.60
C LEU A 432 -1.77 6.62 17.26
N ILE A 433 -1.40 7.01 18.50
CA ILE A 433 -2.03 8.11 19.23
C ILE A 433 -1.50 9.50 18.87
N SER A 434 -0.44 9.59 18.08
CA SER A 434 0.12 10.87 17.61
C SER A 434 -0.81 11.58 16.62
N ASP A 435 -1.76 10.85 16.03
CA ASP A 435 -2.75 11.41 15.12
C ASP A 435 -3.84 12.24 15.83
N SER A 436 -4.40 13.17 15.07
CA SER A 436 -5.55 13.97 15.52
C SER A 436 -6.82 13.12 15.72
N GLU A 437 -7.01 12.11 14.84
CA GLU A 437 -8.15 11.20 14.85
C GLU A 437 -7.73 9.81 15.31
N VAL A 438 -7.86 9.55 16.60
CA VAL A 438 -7.55 8.25 17.20
C VAL A 438 -8.85 7.51 17.52
N SER A 439 -8.96 6.26 17.08
CA SER A 439 -10.16 5.47 17.38
C SER A 439 -10.30 5.22 18.89
N PRO A 440 -11.53 5.21 19.45
CA PRO A 440 -11.76 4.94 20.87
C PRO A 440 -11.17 3.61 21.34
N SER A 441 -11.10 2.59 20.47
CA SER A 441 -10.48 1.31 20.76
C SER A 441 -8.98 1.43 21.01
N VAL A 442 -8.27 2.21 20.21
CA VAL A 442 -6.84 2.49 20.41
C VAL A 442 -6.61 3.28 21.69
N VAL A 443 -7.51 4.24 22.02
CA VAL A 443 -7.46 4.99 23.29
C VAL A 443 -7.56 4.04 24.49
N GLU A 444 -8.49 3.11 24.47
CA GLU A 444 -8.67 2.13 25.55
C GLU A 444 -7.43 1.23 25.69
N LYS A 445 -6.93 0.69 24.58
CA LYS A 445 -5.73 -0.15 24.58
C LYS A 445 -4.52 0.59 25.14
N TYR A 446 -4.28 1.83 24.69
CA TYR A 446 -3.20 2.66 25.20
C TYR A 446 -3.29 2.89 26.71
N VAL A 447 -4.49 3.24 27.20
CA VAL A 447 -4.73 3.40 28.64
C VAL A 447 -4.40 2.10 29.40
N ARG A 448 -4.88 0.97 28.91
CA ARG A 448 -4.62 -0.34 29.53
C ARG A 448 -3.12 -0.68 29.55
N ILE A 449 -2.42 -0.42 28.46
CA ILE A 449 -0.97 -0.64 28.34
C ILE A 449 -0.22 0.25 29.36
N CYS A 450 -0.55 1.54 29.42
CA CYS A 450 0.05 2.46 30.37
C CYS A 450 -0.14 2.00 31.82
N LEU A 451 -1.33 1.53 32.18
CA LEU A 451 -1.64 1.01 33.51
C LEU A 451 -0.82 -0.26 33.82
N LYS A 452 -0.66 -1.17 32.85
CA LYS A 452 0.18 -2.37 33.00
C LYS A 452 1.67 -2.04 33.17
N LEU A 453 2.12 -0.93 32.61
CA LEU A 453 3.50 -0.43 32.78
C LEU A 453 3.67 0.50 33.99
N GLY A 454 2.63 0.70 34.81
CA GLY A 454 2.67 1.58 35.99
C GLY A 454 2.66 3.08 35.65
N LYS A 455 2.37 3.45 34.39
CA LYS A 455 2.32 4.85 33.92
C LYS A 455 0.94 5.47 34.16
N ASN A 456 0.47 5.40 35.41
CA ASN A 456 -0.91 5.74 35.78
C ASN A 456 -1.29 7.19 35.46
N ASN A 457 -0.39 8.15 35.73
CA ASN A 457 -0.63 9.56 35.46
C ASN A 457 -0.71 9.85 33.94
N GLU A 458 0.15 9.21 33.14
CA GLU A 458 0.11 9.34 31.68
C GLU A 458 -1.21 8.81 31.11
N ALA A 459 -1.66 7.64 31.59
CA ALA A 459 -2.95 7.05 31.24
C ALA A 459 -4.12 7.99 31.56
N TYR A 460 -4.10 8.56 32.76
CA TYR A 460 -5.15 9.47 33.24
C TYR A 460 -5.22 10.76 32.43
N GLU A 461 -4.11 11.47 32.26
CA GLU A 461 -4.10 12.73 31.52
C GLU A 461 -4.50 12.54 30.06
N PHE A 462 -4.05 11.48 29.42
CA PHE A 462 -4.43 11.15 28.05
C PHE A 462 -5.94 10.82 27.95
N ALA A 463 -6.45 9.93 28.78
CA ALA A 463 -7.86 9.54 28.77
C ALA A 463 -8.77 10.73 29.10
N ARG A 464 -8.37 11.58 30.07
CA ARG A 464 -9.10 12.80 30.43
C ARG A 464 -9.20 13.77 29.25
N ALA A 465 -8.09 14.01 28.56
CA ALA A 465 -8.08 14.91 27.40
C ALA A 465 -9.02 14.40 26.29
N ARG A 466 -8.97 13.10 25.98
CA ARG A 466 -9.81 12.48 24.95
C ARG A 466 -11.30 12.47 25.34
N HIS A 467 -11.62 12.12 26.58
CA HIS A 467 -13.00 12.17 27.07
C HIS A 467 -13.56 13.60 27.08
N ASN A 468 -12.77 14.60 27.49
CA ASN A 468 -13.19 15.98 27.48
C ASN A 468 -13.46 16.52 26.06
N SER A 469 -12.76 16.02 25.03
CA SER A 469 -13.00 16.41 23.65
C SER A 469 -14.33 15.84 23.08
N ASN A 470 -14.79 14.70 23.60
CA ASN A 470 -16.07 14.09 23.23
C ASN A 470 -16.71 13.39 24.45
N PRO A 471 -17.35 14.15 25.35
CA PRO A 471 -17.91 13.59 26.59
C PRO A 471 -19.06 12.61 26.39
N SER A 472 -19.70 12.62 25.23
CA SER A 472 -20.82 11.75 24.89
C SER A 472 -20.38 10.36 24.42
N ASP A 473 -19.11 10.18 24.08
CA ASP A 473 -18.58 8.88 23.64
C ASP A 473 -18.36 7.97 24.85
N GLU A 474 -19.19 6.94 24.95
CA GLU A 474 -19.14 5.97 26.05
C GLU A 474 -17.85 5.14 26.07
N ASN A 475 -17.19 4.92 24.92
CA ASN A 475 -15.93 4.18 24.89
C ASN A 475 -14.78 5.04 25.45
N LEU A 476 -14.76 6.33 25.14
CA LEU A 476 -13.81 7.27 25.75
C LEU A 476 -14.08 7.43 27.25
N MET A 477 -15.34 7.40 27.67
CA MET A 477 -15.72 7.38 29.08
C MET A 477 -15.21 6.11 29.78
N GLN A 478 -15.29 4.95 29.15
CA GLN A 478 -14.73 3.70 29.69
C GLN A 478 -13.23 3.82 29.94
N ALA A 479 -12.48 4.30 28.95
CA ALA A 479 -11.04 4.54 29.07
C ALA A 479 -10.71 5.52 30.20
N TYR A 480 -11.50 6.62 30.32
CA TYR A 480 -11.34 7.60 31.37
C TYR A 480 -11.60 7.02 32.77
N VAL A 481 -12.72 6.32 32.97
CA VAL A 481 -13.06 5.68 34.26
C VAL A 481 -11.99 4.67 34.67
N LEU A 482 -11.49 3.88 33.71
CA LEU A 482 -10.40 2.94 33.93
C LEU A 482 -9.15 3.64 34.46
N ALA A 483 -8.69 4.68 33.77
CA ALA A 483 -7.51 5.46 34.14
C ALA A 483 -7.71 6.24 35.44
N TYR A 484 -8.87 6.88 35.60
CA TYR A 484 -9.21 7.64 36.81
C TYR A 484 -9.23 6.76 38.07
N SER A 485 -9.66 5.50 37.94
CA SER A 485 -9.65 4.54 39.03
C SER A 485 -8.24 4.21 39.55
N SER A 486 -7.17 4.52 38.79
CA SER A 486 -5.79 4.24 39.18
C SER A 486 -5.09 5.40 39.90
N VAL A 487 -5.57 6.63 39.75
CA VAL A 487 -4.96 7.84 40.33
C VAL A 487 -5.89 8.62 41.25
N GLY A 488 -7.18 8.52 41.06
CA GLY A 488 -8.18 9.24 41.83
C GLY A 488 -8.42 8.65 43.24
N SER A 489 -8.85 9.48 44.18
CA SER A 489 -9.32 8.95 45.46
C SER A 489 -10.58 8.11 45.21
N ARG A 490 -10.71 7.03 45.96
CA ARG A 490 -11.83 6.11 45.86
C ARG A 490 -13.18 6.83 45.83
N ASP A 491 -13.40 7.76 46.78
CA ASP A 491 -14.69 8.45 46.93
C ASP A 491 -14.95 9.44 45.77
N ALA A 492 -13.90 10.04 45.21
CA ALA A 492 -14.03 10.91 44.04
C ALA A 492 -14.41 10.09 42.78
N VAL A 493 -13.79 8.91 42.60
CA VAL A 493 -14.12 8.00 41.46
C VAL A 493 -15.55 7.48 41.60
N ILE A 494 -15.97 7.05 42.78
CA ILE A 494 -17.34 6.60 43.04
C ILE A 494 -18.33 7.72 42.73
N LYS A 495 -18.09 8.94 43.24
CA LYS A 495 -18.93 10.09 42.97
C LYS A 495 -19.07 10.40 41.47
N TYR A 496 -17.98 10.31 40.74
CA TYR A 496 -18.02 10.46 39.28
C TYR A 496 -18.86 9.35 38.62
N ILE A 497 -18.60 8.07 38.94
CA ILE A 497 -19.37 6.95 38.40
C ILE A 497 -20.86 7.11 38.68
N ASP A 498 -21.25 7.47 39.94
CA ASP A 498 -22.63 7.68 40.33
C ASP A 498 -23.33 8.77 39.50
N SER A 499 -22.59 9.83 39.16
CA SER A 499 -23.13 10.91 38.33
C SER A 499 -23.42 10.47 36.89
N GLN A 500 -22.67 9.48 36.38
CA GLN A 500 -22.79 8.99 34.99
C GLN A 500 -23.82 7.86 34.83
N ILE A 501 -24.08 7.07 35.87
CA ILE A 501 -24.95 5.88 35.78
C ILE A 501 -26.34 6.24 35.22
N ASN A 502 -26.95 7.36 35.66
CA ASN A 502 -28.34 7.69 35.28
C ASN A 502 -28.48 8.10 33.81
N THR A 503 -27.45 8.68 33.22
CA THR A 503 -27.44 9.24 31.86
C THR A 503 -26.91 8.30 30.80
N SER A 504 -26.22 7.22 31.19
CA SER A 504 -25.56 6.30 30.30
C SER A 504 -26.50 5.24 29.70
N SER A 505 -26.08 4.61 28.61
CA SER A 505 -26.74 3.44 28.02
C SER A 505 -26.72 2.24 28.98
N GLN A 506 -27.59 1.24 28.75
CA GLN A 506 -27.60 0.02 29.57
C GLN A 506 -26.27 -0.71 29.58
N LYS A 507 -25.59 -0.74 28.43
CA LYS A 507 -24.25 -1.33 28.30
C LYS A 507 -23.23 -0.56 29.16
N MET A 508 -23.25 0.76 29.09
CA MET A 508 -22.36 1.59 29.89
C MET A 508 -22.69 1.54 31.38
N LYS A 509 -23.98 1.52 31.79
CA LYS A 509 -24.38 1.30 33.17
C LYS A 509 -23.81 0.02 33.74
N SER A 510 -23.87 -1.07 32.97
CA SER A 510 -23.27 -2.35 33.34
C SER A 510 -21.77 -2.23 33.60
N TYR A 511 -21.04 -1.56 32.72
CA TYR A 511 -19.62 -1.30 32.90
C TYR A 511 -19.33 -0.45 34.13
N LEU A 512 -20.08 0.62 34.36
CA LEU A 512 -19.91 1.52 35.50
C LEU A 512 -20.14 0.80 36.83
N TYR A 513 -21.20 -0.01 36.95
CA TYR A 513 -21.44 -0.84 38.13
C TYR A 513 -20.31 -1.85 38.34
N TYR A 514 -19.86 -2.52 37.28
CA TYR A 514 -18.72 -3.43 37.33
C TYR A 514 -17.46 -2.71 37.85
N ARG A 515 -17.12 -1.55 37.33
CA ARG A 515 -15.96 -0.77 37.80
C ARG A 515 -16.12 -0.30 39.24
N ARG A 516 -17.32 0.17 39.63
CA ARG A 516 -17.62 0.59 41.00
C ARG A 516 -17.49 -0.55 42.02
N SER A 517 -17.77 -1.80 41.62
CA SER A 517 -17.63 -2.96 42.47
C SER A 517 -16.24 -3.18 43.07
N PHE A 518 -15.18 -2.75 42.36
CA PHE A 518 -13.80 -2.81 42.84
C PHE A 518 -13.46 -1.74 43.89
N LEU A 519 -14.25 -0.68 43.94
CA LEU A 519 -14.06 0.45 44.83
C LEU A 519 -14.88 0.35 46.13
N GLN A 520 -15.75 -0.65 46.24
CA GLN A 520 -16.57 -0.85 47.44
C GLN A 520 -15.76 -1.36 48.64
N LEU A 521 -16.08 -0.86 49.83
CA LEU A 521 -15.40 -1.26 51.08
C LEU A 521 -15.83 -2.62 51.59
N THR A 522 -17.08 -2.98 51.28
CA THR A 522 -17.66 -4.24 51.77
C THR A 522 -18.00 -5.13 50.58
N GLU A 523 -17.85 -6.39 50.79
CA GLU A 523 -18.18 -7.37 49.79
C GLU A 523 -19.66 -7.36 49.40
N GLU A 524 -20.54 -7.10 50.34
CA GLU A 524 -21.99 -6.98 50.09
C GLU A 524 -22.30 -5.90 49.08
N LYS A 525 -21.65 -4.73 49.20
CA LYS A 525 -21.79 -3.63 48.23
C LYS A 525 -21.17 -4.01 46.90
N SER A 526 -20.03 -4.68 46.89
CA SER A 526 -19.41 -5.17 45.68
C SER A 526 -20.31 -6.17 44.94
N LEU A 527 -20.90 -7.13 45.65
CA LEU A 527 -21.85 -8.08 45.06
C LEU A 527 -23.13 -7.38 44.58
N ALA A 528 -23.63 -6.35 45.29
CA ALA A 528 -24.79 -5.56 44.87
C ALA A 528 -24.49 -4.85 43.53
N ASP A 529 -23.31 -4.24 43.39
CA ASP A 529 -22.89 -3.59 42.16
C ASP A 529 -22.74 -4.60 40.99
N LEU A 530 -22.14 -5.77 41.24
CA LEU A 530 -22.04 -6.81 40.21
C LEU A 530 -23.41 -7.33 39.77
N ARG A 531 -24.38 -7.45 40.68
CA ARG A 531 -25.77 -7.78 40.33
C ARG A 531 -26.42 -6.70 39.48
N SER A 532 -26.24 -5.41 39.87
CA SER A 532 -26.74 -4.27 39.09
C SER A 532 -26.11 -4.21 37.70
N SER A 533 -24.82 -4.58 37.60
CA SER A 533 -24.14 -4.74 36.31
C SER A 533 -24.83 -5.80 35.43
N LEU A 534 -25.13 -6.97 35.97
CA LEU A 534 -25.80 -8.05 35.23
C LEU A 534 -27.30 -7.76 34.96
N ILE A 535 -27.97 -6.97 35.78
CA ILE A 535 -29.33 -6.48 35.49
C ILE A 535 -29.29 -5.57 34.25
N SER A 536 -28.29 -4.69 34.17
CA SER A 536 -28.11 -3.79 33.02
C SER A 536 -27.64 -4.51 31.76
N ASN A 537 -26.76 -5.50 31.90
CA ASN A 537 -26.30 -6.35 30.80
C ASN A 537 -26.01 -7.77 31.29
N PRO A 538 -26.94 -8.73 31.11
CA PRO A 538 -26.79 -10.11 31.57
C PRO A 538 -25.59 -10.86 30.93
N ARG A 539 -25.07 -10.35 29.83
CA ARG A 539 -23.92 -10.91 29.11
C ARG A 539 -22.61 -10.17 29.40
N ASN A 540 -22.51 -9.41 30.48
CA ASN A 540 -21.25 -8.81 30.90
C ASN A 540 -20.30 -9.88 31.42
N SER A 541 -19.41 -10.35 30.53
CA SER A 541 -18.43 -11.39 30.82
C SER A 541 -17.51 -11.05 31.99
N ASP A 542 -17.08 -9.78 32.08
CA ASP A 542 -16.18 -9.32 33.14
C ASP A 542 -16.86 -9.35 34.53
N ALA A 543 -18.12 -8.94 34.60
CA ALA A 543 -18.89 -8.98 35.84
C ALA A 543 -19.17 -10.43 36.28
N LEU A 544 -19.49 -11.33 35.33
CA LEU A 544 -19.66 -12.75 35.58
C LEU A 544 -18.34 -13.41 36.06
N PHE A 545 -17.22 -13.06 35.42
CA PHE A 545 -15.92 -13.59 35.82
C PHE A 545 -15.51 -13.07 37.21
N ARG A 546 -15.80 -11.80 37.51
CA ARG A 546 -15.56 -11.25 38.84
C ARG A 546 -16.39 -11.97 39.94
N LEU A 547 -17.63 -12.32 39.64
CA LEU A 547 -18.44 -13.14 40.54
C LEU A 547 -17.86 -14.55 40.72
N TYR A 548 -17.38 -15.17 39.65
CA TYR A 548 -16.62 -16.41 39.73
C TYR A 548 -15.44 -16.26 40.68
N GLU A 549 -14.58 -15.25 40.54
CA GLU A 549 -13.43 -15.03 41.42
C GLU A 549 -13.82 -14.89 42.88
N LEU A 550 -14.85 -14.10 43.18
CA LEU A 550 -15.33 -13.89 44.55
C LEU A 550 -15.87 -15.16 45.19
N TYR A 551 -16.64 -15.97 44.45
CA TYR A 551 -17.16 -17.24 45.00
C TYR A 551 -16.08 -18.33 45.07
N TYR A 552 -15.13 -18.31 44.13
CA TYR A 552 -13.99 -19.22 44.19
C TYR A 552 -13.10 -18.96 45.42
N ALA A 553 -12.83 -17.69 45.72
CA ALA A 553 -12.07 -17.27 46.91
C ALA A 553 -12.76 -17.70 48.21
N LYS A 554 -14.08 -17.78 48.22
CA LYS A 554 -14.90 -18.31 49.35
C LYS A 554 -15.00 -19.82 49.41
N GLN A 555 -14.39 -20.52 48.46
CA GLN A 555 -14.54 -21.97 48.30
C GLN A 555 -15.97 -22.44 48.00
N ASP A 556 -16.88 -21.51 47.61
CA ASP A 556 -18.21 -21.85 47.10
C ASP A 556 -18.09 -22.23 45.62
N TYR A 557 -17.47 -23.37 45.37
CA TYR A 557 -17.14 -23.84 44.03
C TYR A 557 -18.37 -24.09 43.16
N ARG A 558 -19.54 -24.39 43.75
CA ARG A 558 -20.79 -24.54 42.98
C ARG A 558 -21.27 -23.23 42.37
N LYS A 559 -21.28 -22.16 43.18
CA LYS A 559 -21.62 -20.82 42.64
C LYS A 559 -20.55 -20.29 41.70
N ALA A 560 -19.28 -20.49 42.00
CA ALA A 560 -18.19 -20.15 41.11
C ALA A 560 -18.39 -20.82 39.74
N GLN A 561 -18.69 -22.12 39.71
CA GLN A 561 -18.93 -22.84 38.45
C GLN A 561 -20.17 -22.29 37.68
N TYR A 562 -21.23 -21.94 38.39
CA TYR A 562 -22.42 -21.36 37.77
C TYR A 562 -22.09 -20.11 36.95
N TYR A 563 -21.29 -19.20 37.49
CA TYR A 563 -20.88 -17.99 36.79
C TYR A 563 -19.84 -18.28 35.69
N LEU A 564 -18.86 -19.14 35.92
CA LEU A 564 -17.85 -19.48 34.95
C LEU A 564 -18.44 -20.16 33.70
N ARG A 565 -19.46 -21.02 33.86
CA ARG A 565 -20.19 -21.63 32.73
C ARG A 565 -20.83 -20.58 31.84
N GLN A 566 -21.34 -19.48 32.38
CA GLN A 566 -21.91 -18.38 31.62
C GLN A 566 -20.80 -17.62 30.88
N VAL A 567 -19.64 -17.41 31.50
CA VAL A 567 -18.47 -16.82 30.82
C VAL A 567 -18.05 -17.68 29.62
N VAL A 568 -17.95 -18.99 29.79
CA VAL A 568 -17.63 -19.94 28.70
C VAL A 568 -18.68 -19.88 27.59
N ALA A 569 -19.98 -19.79 27.94
CA ALA A 569 -21.05 -19.68 26.93
C ALA A 569 -21.02 -18.38 26.14
N ILE A 570 -20.53 -17.30 26.76
CA ILE A 570 -20.36 -15.98 26.09
C ILE A 570 -19.11 -15.98 25.21
N ASN A 571 -18.03 -16.63 25.67
CA ASN A 571 -16.73 -16.69 25.01
C ASN A 571 -16.36 -18.13 24.60
N PRO A 572 -17.09 -18.73 23.64
CA PRO A 572 -16.94 -20.15 23.33
C PRO A 572 -15.60 -20.52 22.69
N ASN A 573 -14.87 -19.55 22.17
CA ASN A 573 -13.57 -19.77 21.52
C ASN A 573 -12.39 -19.59 22.48
N ASP A 574 -12.59 -19.04 23.67
CA ASP A 574 -11.54 -18.87 24.66
C ASP A 574 -11.26 -20.21 25.39
N SER A 575 -10.11 -20.79 25.06
CA SER A 575 -9.66 -22.06 25.64
C SER A 575 -9.29 -21.95 27.12
N SER A 576 -8.93 -20.73 27.59
CA SER A 576 -8.53 -20.50 28.98
C SER A 576 -9.72 -20.67 29.95
N PHE A 577 -10.87 -20.10 29.59
CA PHE A 577 -12.11 -20.28 30.39
C PHE A 577 -12.61 -21.73 30.36
N LYS A 578 -12.46 -22.44 29.25
CA LYS A 578 -12.79 -23.88 29.18
C LYS A 578 -11.92 -24.69 30.14
N LYS A 579 -10.60 -24.47 30.11
CA LYS A 579 -9.66 -25.15 31.01
C LYS A 579 -9.95 -24.86 32.49
N LEU A 580 -10.26 -23.59 32.82
CA LEU A 580 -10.68 -23.18 34.16
C LEU A 580 -11.94 -23.93 34.61
N ASN A 581 -12.95 -24.01 33.73
CA ASN A 581 -14.20 -24.71 34.05
C ASN A 581 -14.01 -26.23 34.23
N GLU A 582 -13.15 -26.84 33.43
CA GLU A 582 -12.76 -28.26 33.60
C GLU A 582 -12.03 -28.49 34.92
N ALA A 583 -11.07 -27.62 35.26
CA ALA A 583 -10.35 -27.69 36.51
C ALA A 583 -11.28 -27.55 37.72
N LEU A 584 -12.22 -26.58 37.65
CA LEU A 584 -13.20 -26.37 38.71
C LEU A 584 -14.19 -27.54 38.84
N THR A 585 -14.57 -28.17 37.73
CA THR A 585 -15.43 -29.36 37.74
C THR A 585 -14.79 -30.50 38.51
N LYS A 586 -13.46 -30.69 38.36
CA LYS A 586 -12.70 -31.70 39.13
C LYS A 586 -12.60 -31.43 40.63
N LEU A 587 -12.72 -30.15 41.04
CA LEU A 587 -12.72 -29.76 42.46
C LEU A 587 -14.08 -29.97 43.14
N ILE A 588 -15.16 -30.05 42.36
CA ILE A 588 -16.53 -30.21 42.87
C ILE A 588 -16.92 -31.70 42.99
N GLN A 589 -16.27 -32.55 42.18
CA GLN A 589 -16.40 -34.02 42.29
C GLN A 589 -15.68 -34.57 43.51
#